data_2743f00fa6cc1eee6c21208d8c950f06
#
_entry.id   2743f00fa6cc1eee6c21208d8c950f06
#
_cell.length_a   1.000
_cell.length_b   1.000
_cell.length_c   1.000
_cell.angle_alpha   90.00
_cell.angle_beta   90.00
_cell.angle_gamma   90.00
#
_symmetry.space_group_name_H-M   'P 1'
#
loop_
_entity.id
_entity.type
_entity.pdbx_description
1 polymer ?
#
loop_
_entity_poly.entity_id
_entity_poly.type
_entity_poly.pdbx_seq_one_letter_code
_entity_poly.pdbx_strand_id
1 'polypeptide(L)'
;PRSDFMVYKIKKYLSKKSKWIVSVHGKYDTYLEKGSLSNNLRKYFMKRLSKHWQSASSIIAISEEVKSWIENLNHDLNVVVIPYWIDIKSGETFEKKDIVTLGFLGRLNVNKGIEDLINAINSEQLISFDFKLMIGGGGTEEYLEKLKNMIEQDKNDKVNFLGYIENREEFFNNIDIFVFPSFSEGLGLVLLEAMSFSKICITRNILPMTNYIDESSGYLFNDVDAV
;
A
#
# COMPACT_ATOMS: atom_id res chain seq x y z
N PRO A 1 -11.28 -8.91 8.66
CA PRO A 1 -12.58 -8.94 9.34
C PRO A 1 -13.11 -10.34 9.67
N ARG A 2 -12.87 -11.38 8.82
CA ARG A 2 -13.35 -12.75 9.13
C ARG A 2 -12.76 -13.31 10.41
N SER A 3 -11.48 -13.07 10.66
CA SER A 3 -10.78 -13.45 11.90
C SER A 3 -11.39 -12.79 13.13
N ASP A 4 -11.73 -11.51 13.07
CA ASP A 4 -12.29 -10.76 14.19
C ASP A 4 -13.67 -11.31 14.61
N PHE A 5 -14.52 -11.62 13.62
CA PHE A 5 -15.80 -12.28 13.88
C PHE A 5 -15.64 -13.68 14.50
N MET A 6 -14.60 -14.39 14.08
CA MET A 6 -14.30 -15.71 14.61
C MET A 6 -13.86 -15.64 16.08
N VAL A 7 -12.91 -14.75 16.39
CA VAL A 7 -12.43 -14.52 17.78
C VAL A 7 -13.59 -14.06 18.66
N TYR A 8 -14.44 -13.14 18.21
CA TYR A 8 -15.61 -12.72 18.96
C TYR A 8 -16.54 -13.89 19.30
N LYS A 9 -16.78 -14.82 18.38
CA LYS A 9 -17.64 -15.98 18.61
C LYS A 9 -17.04 -16.97 19.62
N ILE A 10 -15.73 -17.18 19.60
CA ILE A 10 -15.05 -18.13 20.49
C ILE A 10 -14.67 -17.51 21.83
N LYS A 11 -14.74 -16.18 21.98
CA LYS A 11 -14.37 -15.47 23.22
C LYS A 11 -15.05 -16.03 24.47
N LYS A 12 -16.30 -16.47 24.37
CA LYS A 12 -17.05 -17.08 25.50
C LYS A 12 -16.45 -18.39 26.01
N TYR A 13 -15.61 -19.06 25.20
CA TYR A 13 -14.92 -20.30 25.56
C TYR A 13 -13.50 -20.05 26.08
N LEU A 14 -13.01 -18.79 25.97
CA LEU A 14 -11.71 -18.41 26.51
C LEU A 14 -11.80 -18.16 28.01
N SER A 15 -10.68 -18.31 28.71
CA SER A 15 -10.58 -17.98 30.12
C SER A 15 -11.00 -16.51 30.36
N LYS A 16 -11.67 -16.24 31.49
CA LYS A 16 -11.98 -14.86 31.90
C LYS A 16 -10.74 -13.96 32.06
N LYS A 17 -9.55 -14.57 32.22
CA LYS A 17 -8.27 -13.86 32.28
C LYS A 17 -7.68 -13.56 30.91
N SER A 18 -8.20 -14.16 29.85
CA SER A 18 -7.71 -13.93 28.47
C SER A 18 -8.08 -12.53 28.01
N LYS A 19 -7.10 -11.78 27.56
CA LYS A 19 -7.29 -10.48 26.92
C LYS A 19 -7.37 -10.68 25.42
N TRP A 20 -8.30 -9.98 24.77
CA TRP A 20 -8.42 -9.92 23.33
C TRP A 20 -7.95 -8.54 22.85
N ILE A 21 -6.91 -8.52 22.02
CA ILE A 21 -6.38 -7.33 21.38
C ILE A 21 -6.66 -7.45 19.90
N VAL A 22 -7.18 -6.40 19.29
CA VAL A 22 -7.40 -6.30 17.84
C VAL A 22 -6.29 -5.45 17.25
N SER A 23 -5.64 -5.93 16.18
CA SER A 23 -4.68 -5.14 15.42
C SER A 23 -5.25 -4.80 14.05
N VAL A 24 -5.32 -3.51 13.73
CA VAL A 24 -5.93 -2.97 12.50
C VAL A 24 -4.85 -2.36 11.63
N HIS A 25 -4.63 -2.98 10.47
CA HIS A 25 -3.52 -2.68 9.55
C HIS A 25 -3.92 -1.77 8.38
N GLY A 26 -5.15 -1.27 8.36
CA GLY A 26 -5.65 -0.40 7.29
C GLY A 26 -7.16 -0.19 7.39
N LYS A 27 -7.68 0.71 6.56
CA LYS A 27 -9.12 1.01 6.49
C LYS A 27 -9.83 -0.10 5.72
N TYR A 28 -10.78 -0.79 6.35
CA TYR A 28 -11.47 -1.94 5.73
C TYR A 28 -12.53 -1.54 4.69
N ASP A 29 -13.03 -0.33 4.75
CA ASP A 29 -14.00 0.21 3.79
C ASP A 29 -13.39 0.34 2.38
N THR A 30 -12.11 0.70 2.27
CA THR A 30 -11.42 0.77 0.97
C THR A 30 -11.36 -0.57 0.24
N TYR A 31 -11.32 -1.69 0.98
CA TYR A 31 -11.41 -3.02 0.39
C TYR A 31 -12.83 -3.39 -0.07
N LEU A 32 -13.84 -2.69 0.44
CA LEU A 32 -15.24 -2.92 0.09
C LEU A 32 -15.73 -1.98 -1.04
N GLU A 33 -15.00 -0.90 -1.33
CA GLU A 33 -15.40 0.10 -2.33
C GLU A 33 -15.44 -0.43 -3.75
N LYS A 34 -14.58 -1.37 -4.08
CA LYS A 34 -14.50 -2.00 -5.40
C LYS A 34 -15.29 -3.31 -5.52
N GLY A 35 -16.01 -3.70 -4.47
CA GLY A 35 -16.91 -4.86 -4.48
C GLY A 35 -18.36 -4.46 -4.75
N SER A 36 -19.18 -5.39 -5.27
CA SER A 36 -20.60 -5.21 -5.63
C SER A 36 -21.55 -4.95 -4.44
N LEU A 37 -21.04 -4.63 -3.25
CA LEU A 37 -21.85 -4.39 -2.05
C LEU A 37 -22.41 -2.97 -2.04
N SER A 38 -23.71 -2.83 -1.82
CA SER A 38 -24.35 -1.53 -1.64
C SER A 38 -23.78 -0.77 -0.44
N ASN A 39 -23.73 0.58 -0.51
CA ASN A 39 -23.24 1.42 0.58
C ASN A 39 -23.92 1.16 1.94
N ASN A 40 -25.21 0.78 1.93
CA ASN A 40 -25.96 0.46 3.14
C ASN A 40 -25.47 -0.84 3.79
N LEU A 41 -25.15 -1.85 2.97
CA LEU A 41 -24.62 -3.12 3.47
C LEU A 41 -23.22 -2.94 4.06
N ARG A 42 -22.37 -2.09 3.43
CA ARG A 42 -21.05 -1.72 3.95
C ARG A 42 -21.15 -1.04 5.32
N LYS A 43 -21.99 -0.01 5.44
CA LYS A 43 -22.24 0.68 6.72
C LYS A 43 -22.73 -0.30 7.81
N TYR A 44 -23.62 -1.22 7.45
CA TYR A 44 -24.10 -2.26 8.37
C TYR A 44 -22.95 -3.15 8.87
N PHE A 45 -22.10 -3.65 7.95
CA PHE A 45 -20.95 -4.47 8.32
C PHE A 45 -19.96 -3.73 9.22
N MET A 46 -19.64 -2.47 8.90
CA MET A 46 -18.73 -1.67 9.69
C MET A 46 -19.27 -1.40 11.08
N LYS A 47 -20.55 -1.04 11.20
CA LYS A 47 -21.24 -0.88 12.50
C LYS A 47 -21.25 -2.17 13.32
N ARG A 48 -21.43 -3.33 12.67
CA ARG A 48 -21.38 -4.62 13.34
C ARG A 48 -19.96 -4.97 13.79
N LEU A 49 -18.97 -4.67 12.99
CA LEU A 49 -17.57 -4.88 13.32
C LEU A 49 -17.16 -4.04 14.54
N SER A 50 -17.48 -2.76 14.56
CA SER A 50 -17.16 -1.87 15.69
C SER A 50 -17.81 -2.32 17.01
N LYS A 51 -19.02 -2.87 16.96
CA LYS A 51 -19.67 -3.49 18.14
C LYS A 51 -18.89 -4.72 18.64
N HIS A 52 -18.34 -5.53 17.77
CA HIS A 52 -17.51 -6.65 18.20
C HIS A 52 -16.21 -6.17 18.86
N TRP A 53 -15.62 -5.11 18.33
CA TRP A 53 -14.41 -4.50 18.88
C TRP A 53 -14.60 -3.88 20.26
N GLN A 54 -15.80 -3.43 20.63
CA GLN A 54 -16.11 -2.98 22.00
C GLN A 54 -15.78 -4.02 23.07
N SER A 55 -15.78 -5.30 22.73
CA SER A 55 -15.41 -6.37 23.64
C SER A 55 -13.91 -6.66 23.70
N ALA A 56 -13.11 -6.01 22.87
CA ALA A 56 -11.65 -6.09 22.92
C ALA A 56 -11.12 -5.33 24.15
N SER A 57 -10.01 -5.79 24.69
CA SER A 57 -9.31 -5.10 25.78
C SER A 57 -8.63 -3.83 25.29
N SER A 58 -8.16 -3.84 24.06
CA SER A 58 -7.56 -2.71 23.35
C SER A 58 -7.57 -2.96 21.85
N ILE A 59 -7.53 -1.89 21.08
CA ILE A 59 -7.38 -1.92 19.63
C ILE A 59 -6.07 -1.21 19.28
N ILE A 60 -5.22 -1.88 18.53
CA ILE A 60 -3.97 -1.31 18.01
C ILE A 60 -4.25 -0.83 16.59
N ALA A 61 -4.03 0.45 16.34
CA ALA A 61 -3.99 1.04 15.01
C ALA A 61 -2.53 1.26 14.61
N ILE A 62 -2.22 1.04 13.33
CA ILE A 62 -0.84 1.19 12.84
C ILE A 62 -0.47 2.63 12.46
N SER A 63 -1.44 3.54 12.41
CA SER A 63 -1.23 4.97 12.15
C SER A 63 -2.35 5.81 12.76
N GLU A 64 -2.14 7.13 12.87
CA GLU A 64 -3.17 8.06 13.35
C GLU A 64 -4.38 8.11 12.39
N GLU A 65 -4.17 7.92 11.09
CA GLU A 65 -5.25 7.86 10.10
C GLU A 65 -6.14 6.63 10.31
N VAL A 66 -5.53 5.48 10.64
CA VAL A 66 -6.28 4.26 10.95
C VAL A 66 -7.00 4.41 12.28
N LYS A 67 -6.38 5.04 13.29
CA LYS A 67 -7.02 5.35 14.56
C LYS A 67 -8.24 6.25 14.37
N SER A 68 -8.07 7.38 13.69
CA SER A 68 -9.16 8.33 13.41
C SER A 68 -10.31 7.64 12.65
N TRP A 69 -9.99 6.77 11.70
CA TRP A 69 -11.01 5.98 11.00
C TRP A 69 -11.77 5.03 11.94
N ILE A 70 -11.08 4.35 12.88
CA ILE A 70 -11.71 3.48 13.88
C ILE A 70 -12.61 4.28 14.81
N GLU A 71 -12.14 5.41 15.31
CA GLU A 71 -12.88 6.30 16.22
C GLU A 71 -14.13 6.89 15.54
N ASN A 72 -14.07 7.18 14.23
CA ASN A 72 -15.23 7.59 13.45
C ASN A 72 -16.29 6.47 13.30
N LEU A 73 -15.91 5.21 13.41
CA LEU A 73 -16.86 4.10 13.43
C LEU A 73 -17.56 3.98 14.79
N ASN A 74 -16.82 4.22 15.86
CA ASN A 74 -17.34 4.20 17.23
C ASN A 74 -16.33 4.86 18.20
N HIS A 75 -16.71 5.98 18.77
CA HIS A 75 -15.88 6.78 19.69
C HIS A 75 -15.60 6.12 21.04
N ASP A 76 -16.37 5.10 21.42
CA ASP A 76 -16.19 4.39 22.70
C ASP A 76 -15.07 3.33 22.65
N LEU A 77 -14.38 3.19 21.54
CA LEU A 77 -13.33 2.19 21.39
C LEU A 77 -12.00 2.69 21.99
N ASN A 78 -11.35 1.82 22.75
CA ASN A 78 -10.02 2.10 23.28
C ASN A 78 -8.96 1.78 22.21
N VAL A 79 -8.50 2.82 21.51
CA VAL A 79 -7.55 2.71 20.39
C VAL A 79 -6.20 3.29 20.77
N VAL A 80 -5.15 2.50 20.59
CA VAL A 80 -3.75 2.91 20.77
C VAL A 80 -3.03 2.82 19.45
N VAL A 81 -2.24 3.84 19.11
CA VAL A 81 -1.40 3.81 17.91
C VAL A 81 -0.07 3.15 18.27
N ILE A 82 0.24 2.07 17.56
CA ILE A 82 1.55 1.41 17.61
C ILE A 82 1.97 1.20 16.15
N PRO A 83 2.78 2.11 15.58
CA PRO A 83 3.27 1.97 14.22
C PRO A 83 4.27 0.81 14.12
N TYR A 84 4.43 0.27 12.92
CA TYR A 84 5.55 -0.59 12.64
C TYR A 84 6.84 0.26 12.58
N TRP A 85 7.94 -0.39 12.87
CA TRP A 85 9.27 0.17 12.63
C TRP A 85 9.94 -0.60 11.49
N ILE A 86 10.89 0.03 10.87
CA ILE A 86 11.78 -0.58 9.89
C ILE A 86 13.22 -0.31 10.32
N ASP A 87 14.11 -1.24 10.00
CA ASP A 87 15.53 -1.02 10.17
C ASP A 87 16.02 -0.05 9.09
N ILE A 88 16.75 0.98 9.50
CA ILE A 88 17.40 1.87 8.55
C ILE A 88 18.57 1.10 7.91
N LYS A 89 18.55 1.04 6.60
CA LYS A 89 19.63 0.48 5.79
C LYS A 89 20.53 1.61 5.30
N SER A 90 21.81 1.35 5.18
CA SER A 90 22.70 2.27 4.48
C SER A 90 22.51 2.04 2.99
N GLY A 91 21.72 2.89 2.35
CA GLY A 91 21.61 2.90 0.89
C GLY A 91 22.87 3.49 0.26
N GLU A 92 23.21 3.04 -0.94
CA GLU A 92 24.22 3.70 -1.75
C GLU A 92 23.71 5.07 -2.20
N THR A 93 24.61 6.04 -2.28
CA THR A 93 24.29 7.37 -2.82
C THR A 93 23.89 7.25 -4.29
N PHE A 94 22.88 8.03 -4.68
CA PHE A 94 22.45 8.08 -6.07
C PHE A 94 23.59 8.56 -6.96
N GLU A 95 24.07 7.71 -7.86
CA GLU A 95 24.94 8.10 -8.94
C GLU A 95 24.10 8.34 -10.20
N LYS A 96 24.39 9.42 -10.92
CA LYS A 96 23.72 9.72 -12.18
C LYS A 96 24.02 8.61 -13.19
N LYS A 97 22.98 7.92 -13.63
CA LYS A 97 23.04 6.86 -14.65
C LYS A 97 22.43 7.37 -15.94
N ASP A 98 22.89 6.84 -17.06
CA ASP A 98 22.29 7.12 -18.37
C ASP A 98 20.89 6.51 -18.48
N ILE A 99 20.66 5.37 -17.83
CA ILE A 99 19.36 4.69 -17.76
C ILE A 99 18.88 4.66 -16.33
N VAL A 100 17.73 5.26 -16.08
CA VAL A 100 17.08 5.28 -14.74
C VAL A 100 16.23 4.04 -14.57
N THR A 101 16.40 3.33 -13.45
CA THR A 101 15.58 2.16 -13.12
C THR A 101 14.48 2.56 -12.13
N LEU A 102 13.24 2.50 -12.60
CA LEU A 102 12.06 2.66 -11.77
C LEU A 102 11.71 1.34 -11.11
N GLY A 103 11.23 1.36 -9.87
CA GLY A 103 10.80 0.17 -9.15
C GLY A 103 9.41 0.33 -8.56
N PHE A 104 8.59 -0.70 -8.69
CA PHE A 104 7.34 -0.87 -7.96
C PHE A 104 7.40 -2.20 -7.19
N LEU A 105 7.02 -2.19 -5.93
CA LEU A 105 6.95 -3.41 -5.11
C LEU A 105 5.66 -3.45 -4.31
N GLY A 106 4.84 -4.45 -4.56
CA GLY A 106 3.57 -4.60 -3.85
C GLY A 106 2.66 -5.65 -4.47
N ARG A 107 1.50 -5.87 -3.85
CA ARG A 107 0.49 -6.75 -4.42
C ARG A 107 -0.07 -6.13 -5.69
N LEU A 108 -0.09 -6.89 -6.79
CA LEU A 108 -0.66 -6.42 -8.05
C LEU A 108 -2.18 -6.49 -7.98
N ASN A 109 -2.80 -5.35 -7.72
CA ASN A 109 -4.24 -5.14 -7.75
C ASN A 109 -4.56 -3.67 -7.99
N VAL A 110 -5.81 -3.38 -8.34
CA VAL A 110 -6.27 -2.03 -8.71
C VAL A 110 -5.97 -1.00 -7.62
N ASN A 111 -6.05 -1.34 -6.32
CA ASN A 111 -5.79 -0.40 -5.22
C ASN A 111 -4.35 0.09 -5.15
N LYS A 112 -3.44 -0.63 -5.78
CA LYS A 112 -2.01 -0.27 -5.79
C LYS A 112 -1.64 0.70 -6.92
N GLY A 113 -2.61 1.07 -7.79
CA GLY A 113 -2.41 2.10 -8.80
C GLY A 113 -1.40 1.73 -9.89
N ILE A 114 -1.09 0.44 -10.06
CA ILE A 114 -0.11 -0.02 -11.05
C ILE A 114 -0.52 0.31 -12.50
N GLU A 115 -1.83 0.41 -12.75
CA GLU A 115 -2.36 0.82 -14.05
C GLU A 115 -1.95 2.27 -14.37
N ASP A 116 -1.98 3.17 -13.37
CA ASP A 116 -1.56 4.57 -13.56
C ASP A 116 -0.06 4.66 -13.86
N LEU A 117 0.77 3.83 -13.21
CA LEU A 117 2.19 3.75 -13.53
C LEU A 117 2.42 3.29 -14.98
N ILE A 118 1.69 2.27 -15.44
CA ILE A 118 1.80 1.79 -16.82
C ILE A 118 1.33 2.86 -17.81
N ASN A 119 0.23 3.55 -17.53
CA ASN A 119 -0.24 4.66 -18.36
C ASN A 119 0.80 5.80 -18.41
N ALA A 120 1.43 6.11 -17.29
CA ALA A 120 2.48 7.14 -17.24
C ALA A 120 3.69 6.76 -18.11
N ILE A 121 4.18 5.52 -18.08
CA ILE A 121 5.30 5.09 -18.94
C ILE A 121 4.94 5.02 -20.41
N ASN A 122 3.65 4.85 -20.75
CA ASN A 122 3.17 4.89 -22.13
C ASN A 122 3.00 6.31 -22.67
N SER A 123 3.05 7.33 -21.80
CA SER A 123 2.82 8.71 -22.22
C SER A 123 3.95 9.23 -23.14
N GLU A 124 3.58 10.09 -24.08
CA GLU A 124 4.52 10.75 -25.01
C GLU A 124 5.59 11.57 -24.30
N GLN A 125 5.30 12.05 -23.09
CA GLN A 125 6.24 12.83 -22.27
C GLN A 125 7.49 12.05 -21.86
N LEU A 126 7.42 10.71 -21.78
CA LEU A 126 8.53 9.85 -21.43
C LEU A 126 9.26 9.22 -22.64
N ILE A 127 8.86 9.54 -23.88
CA ILE A 127 9.50 9.01 -25.11
C ILE A 127 11.00 9.34 -25.15
N SER A 128 11.39 10.53 -24.71
CA SER A 128 12.79 10.98 -24.75
C SER A 128 13.65 10.49 -23.60
N PHE A 129 13.05 9.78 -22.61
CA PHE A 129 13.79 9.26 -21.47
C PHE A 129 14.09 7.77 -21.63
N ASP A 130 15.33 7.42 -21.38
CA ASP A 130 15.68 6.00 -21.31
C ASP A 130 15.52 5.51 -19.86
N PHE A 131 14.64 4.52 -19.70
CA PHE A 131 14.34 3.96 -18.39
C PHE A 131 14.13 2.44 -18.46
N LYS A 132 14.22 1.80 -17.30
CA LYS A 132 13.73 0.44 -17.05
C LYS A 132 12.68 0.50 -15.92
N LEU A 133 11.70 -0.39 -15.97
CA LEU A 133 10.71 -0.55 -14.91
C LEU A 133 10.73 -1.98 -14.37
N MET A 134 11.01 -2.11 -13.07
CA MET A 134 10.99 -3.37 -12.35
C MET A 134 9.72 -3.45 -11.51
N ILE A 135 8.85 -4.42 -11.77
CA ILE A 135 7.58 -4.63 -11.07
C ILE A 135 7.68 -5.91 -10.25
N GLY A 136 7.85 -5.73 -8.93
CA GLY A 136 7.86 -6.82 -7.97
C GLY A 136 6.50 -7.02 -7.30
N GLY A 137 6.10 -8.28 -7.14
CA GLY A 137 4.89 -8.69 -6.47
C GLY A 137 4.00 -9.62 -7.27
N GLY A 138 3.01 -10.18 -6.61
CA GLY A 138 2.05 -11.10 -7.21
C GLY A 138 0.63 -10.53 -7.24
N GLY A 139 -0.18 -11.07 -8.16
CA GLY A 139 -1.60 -10.78 -8.33
C GLY A 139 -2.34 -11.97 -8.90
N THR A 140 -3.60 -11.80 -9.32
CA THR A 140 -4.28 -12.82 -10.10
C THR A 140 -3.70 -12.87 -11.51
N GLU A 141 -3.71 -14.04 -12.13
CA GLU A 141 -3.20 -14.24 -13.48
C GLU A 141 -3.90 -13.32 -14.49
N GLU A 142 -5.23 -13.23 -14.39
CA GLU A 142 -6.04 -12.31 -15.18
C GLU A 142 -5.60 -10.84 -15.07
N TYR A 143 -5.29 -10.38 -13.84
CA TYR A 143 -4.86 -9.00 -13.64
C TYR A 143 -3.44 -8.77 -14.15
N LEU A 144 -2.56 -9.75 -14.00
CA LEU A 144 -1.21 -9.70 -14.54
C LEU A 144 -1.20 -9.63 -16.08
N GLU A 145 -2.03 -10.44 -16.74
CA GLU A 145 -2.20 -10.38 -18.19
C GLU A 145 -2.78 -9.03 -18.64
N LYS A 146 -3.78 -8.51 -17.91
CA LYS A 146 -4.29 -7.16 -18.18
C LYS A 146 -3.17 -6.12 -18.17
N LEU A 147 -2.33 -6.12 -17.12
CA LEU A 147 -1.23 -5.16 -17.00
C LEU A 147 -0.22 -5.30 -18.15
N LYS A 148 0.13 -6.51 -18.54
CA LYS A 148 1.04 -6.74 -19.68
C LYS A 148 0.46 -6.21 -20.99
N ASN A 149 -0.83 -6.43 -21.22
CA ASN A 149 -1.53 -5.96 -22.41
C ASN A 149 -1.69 -4.44 -22.47
N MET A 150 -1.54 -3.73 -21.36
CA MET A 150 -1.57 -2.27 -21.31
C MET A 150 -0.23 -1.65 -21.73
N ILE A 151 0.86 -2.41 -21.74
CA ILE A 151 2.18 -1.90 -22.12
C ILE A 151 2.26 -1.79 -23.64
N GLU A 152 2.66 -0.63 -24.15
CA GLU A 152 2.90 -0.44 -25.58
C GLU A 152 4.03 -1.33 -26.08
N GLN A 153 3.94 -1.77 -27.33
CA GLN A 153 4.83 -2.78 -27.88
C GLN A 153 6.31 -2.35 -27.90
N ASP A 154 6.58 -1.08 -28.12
CA ASP A 154 7.93 -0.50 -28.12
C ASP A 154 8.54 -0.34 -26.71
N LYS A 155 7.76 -0.55 -25.67
CA LYS A 155 8.17 -0.47 -24.25
C LYS A 155 8.24 -1.82 -23.55
N ASN A 156 7.88 -2.90 -24.23
CA ASN A 156 7.89 -4.25 -23.65
C ASN A 156 9.24 -4.64 -23.08
N ASP A 157 10.32 -4.31 -23.77
CA ASP A 157 11.69 -4.63 -23.33
C ASP A 157 12.17 -3.79 -22.14
N LYS A 158 11.46 -2.71 -21.83
CA LYS A 158 11.77 -1.81 -20.70
C LYS A 158 11.11 -2.25 -19.39
N VAL A 159 10.06 -3.09 -19.45
CA VAL A 159 9.23 -3.46 -18.29
C VAL A 159 9.43 -4.93 -17.91
N ASN A 160 9.89 -5.16 -16.68
CA ASN A 160 10.13 -6.48 -16.14
C ASN A 160 9.18 -6.80 -14.99
N PHE A 161 8.32 -7.82 -15.17
CA PHE A 161 7.52 -8.40 -14.08
C PHE A 161 8.33 -9.49 -13.39
N LEU A 162 8.73 -9.24 -12.15
CA LEU A 162 9.65 -10.10 -11.40
C LEU A 162 8.94 -11.15 -10.54
N GLY A 163 7.60 -11.08 -10.43
CA GLY A 163 6.87 -11.93 -9.52
C GLY A 163 7.16 -11.62 -8.04
N TYR A 164 7.02 -12.62 -7.18
CA TYR A 164 7.28 -12.46 -5.75
C TYR A 164 8.76 -12.20 -5.46
N ILE A 165 9.06 -11.14 -4.71
CA ILE A 165 10.41 -10.75 -4.34
C ILE A 165 10.73 -11.28 -2.94
N GLU A 166 11.63 -12.25 -2.87
CA GLU A 166 12.15 -12.78 -1.61
C GLU A 166 13.24 -11.87 -1.03
N ASN A 167 14.20 -11.48 -1.86
CA ASN A 167 15.29 -10.59 -1.48
C ASN A 167 14.94 -9.13 -1.79
N ARG A 168 14.35 -8.45 -0.80
CA ARG A 168 13.96 -7.02 -0.96
C ARG A 168 15.16 -6.10 -1.04
N GLU A 169 16.25 -6.41 -0.35
CA GLU A 169 17.48 -5.64 -0.38
C GLU A 169 18.06 -5.61 -1.80
N GLU A 170 18.14 -6.75 -2.46
CA GLU A 170 18.57 -6.84 -3.85
C GLU A 170 17.64 -6.03 -4.77
N PHE A 171 16.33 -6.12 -4.58
CA PHE A 171 15.37 -5.33 -5.37
C PHE A 171 15.63 -3.82 -5.21
N PHE A 172 15.71 -3.32 -3.96
CA PHE A 172 15.93 -1.90 -3.72
C PHE A 172 17.30 -1.43 -4.20
N ASN A 173 18.36 -2.24 -4.12
CA ASN A 173 19.68 -1.88 -4.64
C ASN A 173 19.71 -1.77 -6.16
N ASN A 174 18.82 -2.47 -6.87
CA ASN A 174 18.76 -2.46 -8.34
C ASN A 174 17.83 -1.37 -8.92
N ILE A 175 17.16 -0.57 -8.12
CA ILE A 175 16.33 0.54 -8.57
C ILE A 175 16.93 1.88 -8.16
N ASP A 176 16.58 2.93 -8.87
CA ASP A 176 16.98 4.32 -8.58
C ASP A 176 15.83 5.10 -7.97
N ILE A 177 14.63 4.94 -8.51
CA ILE A 177 13.41 5.62 -8.08
C ILE A 177 12.35 4.58 -7.73
N PHE A 178 11.78 4.71 -6.56
CA PHE A 178 10.64 3.89 -6.14
C PHE A 178 9.33 4.59 -6.43
N VAL A 179 8.45 3.96 -7.22
CA VAL A 179 7.13 4.51 -7.56
C VAL A 179 6.05 3.77 -6.79
N PHE A 180 5.26 4.52 -6.03
CA PHE A 180 4.25 3.98 -5.13
C PHE A 180 2.88 4.65 -5.35
N PRO A 181 2.16 4.30 -6.42
CA PRO A 181 0.96 5.00 -6.87
C PRO A 181 -0.33 4.53 -6.16
N SER A 182 -0.22 3.92 -4.99
CA SER A 182 -1.35 3.35 -4.24
C SER A 182 -2.46 4.37 -3.98
N PHE A 183 -3.72 3.95 -4.16
CA PHE A 183 -4.90 4.78 -3.85
C PHE A 183 -5.24 4.81 -2.36
N SER A 184 -4.78 3.84 -1.59
CA SER A 184 -5.05 3.76 -0.15
C SER A 184 -4.03 2.87 0.55
N GLU A 185 -3.51 3.34 1.67
CA GLU A 185 -2.58 2.62 2.51
C GLU A 185 -2.93 2.76 4.00
N GLY A 186 -2.49 1.79 4.78
CA GLY A 186 -2.54 1.90 6.24
C GLY A 186 -1.32 2.60 6.82
N LEU A 187 -0.14 2.19 6.37
CA LEU A 187 1.15 2.78 6.78
C LEU A 187 2.11 2.94 5.58
N GLY A 188 2.01 2.09 4.56
CA GLY A 188 2.93 2.13 3.42
C GLY A 188 4.32 1.59 3.74
N LEU A 189 4.41 0.44 4.42
CA LEU A 189 5.69 -0.15 4.84
C LEU A 189 6.72 -0.24 3.72
N VAL A 190 6.30 -0.61 2.52
CA VAL A 190 7.22 -0.75 1.38
C VAL A 190 7.80 0.60 0.91
N LEU A 191 7.05 1.70 1.10
CA LEU A 191 7.57 3.04 0.86
C LEU A 191 8.66 3.39 1.89
N LEU A 192 8.40 3.13 3.16
CA LEU A 192 9.39 3.34 4.22
C LEU A 192 10.63 2.47 4.00
N GLU A 193 10.45 1.22 3.55
CA GLU A 193 11.57 0.37 3.14
C GLU A 193 12.39 1.02 2.01
N ALA A 194 11.77 1.51 0.94
CA ALA A 194 12.47 2.20 -0.14
C ALA A 194 13.26 3.42 0.35
N MET A 195 12.64 4.23 1.23
CA MET A 195 13.30 5.37 1.87
C MET A 195 14.50 4.93 2.71
N SER A 196 14.41 3.79 3.43
CA SER A 196 15.54 3.27 4.22
C SER A 196 16.74 2.87 3.34
N PHE A 197 16.50 2.55 2.07
CA PHE A 197 17.54 2.33 1.05
C PHE A 197 17.94 3.61 0.30
N SER A 198 17.59 4.79 0.81
CA SER A 198 17.88 6.10 0.21
C SER A 198 17.35 6.26 -1.21
N LYS A 199 16.21 5.62 -1.54
CA LYS A 199 15.62 5.75 -2.88
C LYS A 199 14.75 7.01 -2.94
N ILE A 200 14.84 7.71 -4.08
CA ILE A 200 13.88 8.77 -4.40
C ILE A 200 12.50 8.13 -4.56
N CYS A 201 11.50 8.68 -3.87
CA CYS A 201 10.16 8.10 -3.89
C CYS A 201 9.17 9.00 -4.63
N ILE A 202 8.41 8.42 -5.56
CA ILE A 202 7.28 9.08 -6.22
C ILE A 202 6.01 8.40 -5.74
N THR A 203 5.14 9.13 -5.04
CA THR A 203 3.93 8.54 -4.46
C THR A 203 2.73 9.45 -4.63
N ARG A 204 1.54 8.84 -4.62
CA ARG A 204 0.28 9.58 -4.65
C ARG A 204 0.14 10.46 -3.40
N ASN A 205 -0.42 11.66 -3.59
CA ASN A 205 -0.71 12.63 -2.52
C ASN A 205 -1.90 12.15 -1.66
N ILE A 206 -1.66 11.16 -0.84
CA ILE A 206 -2.63 10.58 0.10
C ILE A 206 -2.01 10.37 1.48
N LEU A 207 -2.83 10.36 2.52
CA LEU A 207 -2.40 9.90 3.84
C LEU A 207 -2.25 8.36 3.86
N PRO A 208 -1.20 7.86 4.55
CA PRO A 208 -0.19 8.57 5.35
C PRO A 208 1.06 9.03 4.57
N MET A 209 1.11 8.87 3.24
CA MET A 209 2.30 9.13 2.40
C MET A 209 2.78 10.57 2.54
N THR A 210 1.86 11.54 2.61
CA THR A 210 2.15 12.96 2.81
C THR A 210 2.88 13.28 4.11
N ASN A 211 2.89 12.35 5.07
CA ASN A 211 3.63 12.50 6.33
C ASN A 211 5.10 12.06 6.21
N TYR A 212 5.46 11.38 5.12
CA TYR A 212 6.80 10.78 4.96
C TYR A 212 7.60 11.45 3.85
N ILE A 213 6.92 11.98 2.83
CA ILE A 213 7.57 12.53 1.64
C ILE A 213 7.63 14.04 1.74
N ASP A 214 8.84 14.58 1.59
CA ASP A 214 9.17 15.98 1.43
C ASP A 214 10.07 16.18 0.19
N GLU A 215 10.43 17.42 -0.10
CA GLU A 215 11.25 17.78 -1.26
C GLU A 215 12.64 17.10 -1.26
N SER A 216 13.14 16.64 -0.11
CA SER A 216 14.44 15.97 -0.01
C SER A 216 14.34 14.45 -0.25
N SER A 217 13.17 13.86 -0.09
CA SER A 217 12.95 12.41 -0.12
C SER A 217 12.17 11.94 -1.35
N GLY A 218 11.46 12.85 -2.05
CA GLY A 218 10.70 12.46 -3.23
C GLY A 218 9.65 13.45 -3.69
N TYR A 219 8.65 12.95 -4.41
CA TYR A 219 7.61 13.74 -5.03
C TYR A 219 6.22 13.16 -4.75
N LEU A 220 5.26 14.06 -4.50
CA LEU A 220 3.85 13.75 -4.37
C LEU A 220 3.13 14.14 -5.67
N PHE A 221 2.36 13.21 -6.23
CA PHE A 221 1.50 13.51 -7.36
C PHE A 221 0.02 13.35 -6.98
N ASN A 222 -0.83 14.17 -7.58
CA ASN A 222 -2.28 14.03 -7.51
C ASN A 222 -2.76 13.01 -8.55
N ASP A 223 -4.06 12.71 -8.56
CA ASP A 223 -4.62 11.86 -9.62
C ASP A 223 -4.18 12.41 -10.97
N VAL A 224 -3.64 11.52 -11.78
CA VAL A 224 -3.28 11.84 -13.14
C VAL A 224 -4.62 12.11 -13.84
N ASP A 225 -4.99 13.38 -13.93
CA ASP A 225 -6.07 13.76 -14.83
C ASP A 225 -5.66 13.25 -16.21
N ALA A 226 -6.51 12.39 -16.76
CA ALA A 226 -6.36 11.97 -18.13
C ALA A 226 -6.50 13.22 -19.00
N VAL A 227 -5.38 13.81 -19.35
CA VAL A 227 -5.30 14.90 -20.33
C VAL A 227 -5.25 14.27 -21.71
#